data_bb4983b1deff64505de7f54f122817a5
#
_entry.id   bb4983b1deff64505de7f54f122817a5
#
_cell.length_a   1.000
_cell.length_b   1.000
_cell.length_c   1.000
_cell.angle_alpha   90.00
_cell.angle_beta   90.00
_cell.angle_gamma   90.00
#
_symmetry.space_group_name_H-M   'P 1'
#
loop_
_entity.id
_entity.type
_entity.pdbx_description
1 polymer ?
#
loop_
_entity_poly.entity_id
_entity_poly.type
_entity_poly.pdbx_seq_one_letter_code
_entity_poly.pdbx_strand_id
1 'polypeptide(L)'
;MSPISEPINQLPKPSILEKLIQRHSKLAIALLAIFIVVFVYGMVTAPNFLTLFNFKTIIRDAALVGIMAIGLTFVTLSGNFFLLSMKETAALCIIAFATGMASGWGFELSFLFTMVFALIAGISQGALIGIGGNPIVVTLGAAGVLYGLGAYWSDNLVVSYRRPHGAEWLGTGSFLGLPNITVAFI
;
A
#
# COMPACT_ATOMS: atom_id res chain seq x y z
N MET A 1 40.50 36.12 -52.72
CA MET A 1 40.78 35.23 -51.58
C MET A 1 40.13 35.87 -50.35
N SER A 2 38.87 35.56 -50.06
CA SER A 2 38.13 36.05 -48.93
C SER A 2 37.98 34.90 -47.91
N PRO A 3 38.35 35.08 -46.64
CA PRO A 3 38.16 34.04 -45.62
C PRO A 3 36.70 33.98 -45.22
N ILE A 4 36.11 32.79 -45.38
CA ILE A 4 34.80 32.44 -44.91
C ILE A 4 34.87 32.39 -43.37
N SER A 5 34.31 33.39 -42.71
CA SER A 5 34.05 33.36 -41.30
C SER A 5 32.70 32.68 -41.06
N GLU A 6 32.71 31.38 -40.85
CA GLU A 6 31.56 30.67 -40.29
C GLU A 6 31.35 31.16 -38.84
N PRO A 7 30.11 31.51 -38.48
CA PRO A 7 29.82 31.83 -37.09
C PRO A 7 29.77 30.54 -36.27
N ILE A 8 30.80 30.30 -35.49
CA ILE A 8 30.85 29.30 -34.40
C ILE A 8 29.91 29.78 -33.30
N ASN A 9 28.65 29.59 -33.46
CA ASN A 9 27.72 29.63 -32.30
C ASN A 9 26.32 29.09 -32.63
N GLN A 10 26.22 27.82 -32.98
CA GLN A 10 24.97 27.10 -32.87
C GLN A 10 25.20 25.90 -31.96
N LEU A 11 25.10 26.12 -30.64
CA LEU A 11 24.91 25.02 -29.72
C LEU A 11 23.64 24.25 -30.18
N PRO A 12 23.72 22.94 -30.42
CA PRO A 12 22.61 22.17 -30.90
C PRO A 12 21.43 22.35 -29.89
N LYS A 13 20.27 22.71 -30.41
CA LYS A 13 19.08 22.85 -29.60
C LYS A 13 18.85 21.52 -28.85
N PRO A 14 18.67 21.54 -27.53
CA PRO A 14 18.52 20.33 -26.75
C PRO A 14 17.44 19.45 -27.35
N SER A 15 17.76 18.19 -27.57
CA SER A 15 16.84 17.21 -28.13
C SER A 15 15.61 17.08 -27.23
N ILE A 16 14.47 16.64 -27.78
CA ILE A 16 13.23 16.41 -27.01
C ILE A 16 13.52 15.49 -25.82
N LEU A 17 14.39 14.51 -26.02
CA LEU A 17 14.86 13.60 -24.96
C LEU A 17 15.62 14.32 -23.86
N GLU A 18 16.53 15.24 -24.18
CA GLU A 18 17.24 16.02 -23.15
C GLU A 18 16.32 16.93 -22.35
N LYS A 19 15.32 17.54 -23.01
CA LYS A 19 14.29 18.34 -22.31
C LYS A 19 13.41 17.50 -21.40
N LEU A 20 13.06 16.28 -21.80
CA LEU A 20 12.31 15.34 -20.99
C LEU A 20 13.14 14.88 -19.77
N ILE A 21 14.39 14.51 -19.98
CA ILE A 21 15.31 14.09 -18.90
C ILE A 21 15.52 15.25 -17.91
N GLN A 22 15.76 16.47 -18.38
CA GLN A 22 15.89 17.65 -17.50
C GLN A 22 14.61 17.96 -16.74
N ARG A 23 13.45 17.79 -17.35
CA ARG A 23 12.15 18.00 -16.69
C ARG A 23 11.90 16.99 -15.59
N HIS A 24 12.18 15.71 -15.84
CA HIS A 24 12.08 14.65 -14.83
C HIS A 24 13.07 14.84 -13.68
N SER A 25 14.29 15.25 -13.98
CA SER A 25 15.29 15.58 -12.96
C SER A 25 14.84 16.75 -12.07
N LYS A 26 14.30 17.82 -12.63
CA LYS A 26 13.79 18.97 -11.85
C LYS A 26 12.61 18.58 -10.96
N LEU A 27 11.69 17.75 -11.47
CA LEU A 27 10.57 17.23 -10.67
C LEU A 27 11.06 16.33 -9.53
N ALA A 28 12.03 15.45 -9.80
CA ALA A 28 12.62 14.60 -8.78
C ALA A 28 13.31 15.42 -7.68
N ILE A 29 14.07 16.44 -8.06
CA ILE A 29 14.72 17.37 -7.12
C ILE A 29 13.66 18.14 -6.30
N ALA A 30 12.60 18.63 -6.92
CA ALA A 30 11.52 19.32 -6.22
C ALA A 30 10.80 18.42 -5.21
N LEU A 31 10.51 17.17 -5.61
CA LEU A 31 9.91 16.17 -4.71
C LEU A 31 10.83 15.82 -3.55
N LEU A 32 12.12 15.65 -3.82
CA LEU A 32 13.12 15.41 -2.78
C LEU A 32 13.22 16.59 -1.81
N ALA A 33 13.22 17.82 -2.34
CA ALA A 33 13.25 19.03 -1.51
C ALA A 33 12.01 19.12 -0.60
N ILE A 34 10.81 18.86 -1.14
CA ILE A 34 9.56 18.83 -0.37
C ILE A 34 9.66 17.76 0.72
N PHE A 35 10.15 16.55 0.37
CA PHE A 35 10.33 15.46 1.34
C PHE A 35 11.25 15.88 2.48
N ILE A 36 12.40 16.48 2.16
CA ILE A 36 13.37 16.96 3.16
C ILE A 36 12.74 18.02 4.06
N VAL A 37 12.01 19.00 3.49
CA VAL A 37 11.35 20.05 4.26
C VAL A 37 10.32 19.47 5.23
N VAL A 38 9.46 18.56 4.77
CA VAL A 38 8.46 17.88 5.61
C VAL A 38 9.13 17.04 6.70
N PHE A 39 10.21 16.34 6.35
CA PHE A 39 10.97 15.52 7.31
C PHE A 39 11.61 16.37 8.40
N VAL A 40 12.27 17.48 8.03
CA VAL A 40 12.87 18.41 8.98
C VAL A 40 11.80 19.09 9.85
N TYR A 41 10.68 19.49 9.25
CA TYR A 41 9.54 20.04 9.98
C TYR A 41 9.02 19.04 11.03
N GLY A 42 8.84 17.77 10.65
CA GLY A 42 8.44 16.70 11.59
C GLY A 42 9.45 16.49 12.71
N MET A 43 10.76 16.57 12.40
CA MET A 43 11.83 16.44 13.37
C MET A 43 11.82 17.57 14.42
N VAL A 44 11.46 18.79 14.03
CA VAL A 44 11.45 19.96 14.91
C VAL A 44 10.17 20.06 15.74
N THR A 45 9.01 19.69 15.13
CA THR A 45 7.68 19.91 15.74
C THR A 45 7.15 18.71 16.50
N ALA A 46 7.50 17.47 16.11
CA ALA A 46 6.95 16.28 16.76
C ALA A 46 7.90 15.75 17.86
N PRO A 47 7.50 15.77 19.12
CA PRO A 47 8.27 15.12 20.18
C PRO A 47 8.41 13.62 19.89
N ASN A 48 9.61 13.08 20.09
CA ASN A 48 9.93 11.67 19.83
C ASN A 48 9.96 11.24 18.35
N PHE A 49 10.02 12.16 17.38
CA PHE A 49 10.08 11.84 15.95
C PHE A 49 11.25 10.90 15.62
N LEU A 50 12.45 11.15 16.17
CA LEU A 50 13.67 10.36 15.94
C LEU A 50 13.85 9.19 16.93
N THR A 51 12.80 8.75 17.61
CA THR A 51 12.92 7.60 18.50
C THR A 51 12.96 6.28 17.72
N LEU A 52 13.66 5.30 18.28
CA LEU A 52 13.70 3.93 17.77
C LEU A 52 12.29 3.31 17.67
N PHE A 53 11.39 3.69 18.58
CA PHE A 53 10.01 3.26 18.58
C PHE A 53 9.27 3.78 17.32
N ASN A 54 9.37 5.08 17.02
CA ASN A 54 8.74 5.67 15.84
C ASN A 54 9.30 5.07 14.54
N PHE A 55 10.63 4.86 14.49
CA PHE A 55 11.27 4.24 13.35
C PHE A 55 10.77 2.80 13.09
N LYS A 56 10.64 1.99 14.16
CA LYS A 56 10.05 0.64 14.05
C LYS A 56 8.59 0.66 13.61
N THR A 57 7.82 1.64 14.06
CA THR A 57 6.42 1.82 13.63
C THR A 57 6.34 2.14 12.14
N ILE A 58 7.15 3.07 11.66
CA ILE A 58 7.21 3.44 10.24
C ILE A 58 7.59 2.23 9.37
N ILE A 59 8.61 1.46 9.77
CA ILE A 59 9.03 0.25 9.04
C ILE A 59 7.91 -0.78 9.01
N ARG A 60 7.21 -0.99 10.13
CA ARG A 60 6.08 -1.91 10.21
C ARG A 60 4.94 -1.50 9.27
N ASP A 61 4.57 -0.23 9.28
CA ASP A 61 3.49 0.28 8.45
C ASP A 61 3.88 0.26 6.96
N ALA A 62 5.14 0.56 6.64
CA ALA A 62 5.68 0.42 5.29
C ALA A 62 5.67 -1.03 4.81
N ALA A 63 5.97 -2.01 5.67
CA ALA A 63 5.92 -3.43 5.31
C ALA A 63 4.50 -3.89 4.99
N LEU A 64 3.48 -3.42 5.73
CA LEU A 64 2.07 -3.70 5.43
C LEU A 64 1.68 -3.18 4.03
N VAL A 65 2.06 -1.94 3.72
CA VAL A 65 1.82 -1.36 2.39
C VAL A 65 2.59 -2.13 1.31
N GLY A 66 3.81 -2.56 1.61
CA GLY A 66 4.65 -3.37 0.73
C GLY A 66 4.01 -4.71 0.37
N ILE A 67 3.47 -5.45 1.34
CA ILE A 67 2.75 -6.71 1.11
C ILE A 67 1.54 -6.49 0.20
N MET A 68 0.77 -5.42 0.45
CA MET A 68 -0.36 -5.07 -0.42
C MET A 68 0.10 -4.70 -1.84
N ALA A 69 1.21 -4.00 -1.98
CA ALA A 69 1.78 -3.62 -3.29
C ALA A 69 2.23 -4.84 -4.10
N ILE A 70 2.79 -5.87 -3.46
CA ILE A 70 3.11 -7.15 -4.12
C ILE A 70 1.85 -7.78 -4.68
N GLY A 71 0.78 -7.87 -3.87
CA GLY A 71 -0.52 -8.38 -4.33
C GLY A 71 -1.07 -7.59 -5.52
N LEU A 72 -0.99 -6.26 -5.45
CA LEU A 72 -1.45 -5.38 -6.53
C LEU A 72 -0.62 -5.56 -7.82
N THR A 73 0.65 -5.91 -7.71
CA THR A 73 1.51 -6.18 -8.88
C THR A 73 0.95 -7.29 -9.74
N PHE A 74 0.45 -8.39 -9.15
CA PHE A 74 -0.18 -9.49 -9.91
C PHE A 74 -1.44 -9.04 -10.65
N VAL A 75 -2.25 -8.18 -10.02
CA VAL A 75 -3.44 -7.60 -10.65
C VAL A 75 -3.05 -6.68 -11.81
N THR A 76 -2.00 -5.87 -11.65
CA THR A 76 -1.50 -4.98 -12.68
C THR A 76 -0.92 -5.76 -13.87
N LEU A 77 -0.19 -6.84 -13.62
CA LEU A 77 0.35 -7.72 -14.66
C LEU A 77 -0.75 -8.42 -15.48
N SER A 78 -1.93 -8.64 -14.90
CA SER A 78 -3.09 -9.17 -15.64
C SER A 78 -3.78 -8.13 -16.54
N GLY A 79 -3.25 -6.91 -16.63
CA GLY A 79 -3.79 -5.82 -17.46
C GLY A 79 -4.82 -4.92 -16.75
N ASN A 80 -5.08 -5.15 -15.46
CA ASN A 80 -6.01 -4.37 -14.67
C ASN A 80 -5.23 -3.41 -13.76
N PHE A 81 -5.19 -2.13 -14.12
CA PHE A 81 -4.37 -1.13 -13.41
C PHE A 81 -5.00 -0.61 -12.11
N PHE A 82 -6.27 -0.90 -11.83
CA PHE A 82 -6.98 -0.32 -10.70
C PHE A 82 -7.73 -1.39 -9.91
N LEU A 83 -7.37 -1.53 -8.64
CA LEU A 83 -8.09 -2.33 -7.64
C LEU A 83 -8.54 -1.40 -6.51
N LEU A 84 -9.62 -0.63 -6.76
CA LEU A 84 -10.12 0.38 -5.82
C LEU A 84 -10.73 -0.21 -4.55
N SER A 85 -11.12 -1.48 -4.58
CA SER A 85 -11.68 -2.20 -3.43
C SER A 85 -10.64 -2.77 -2.45
N MET A 86 -9.34 -2.60 -2.72
CA MET A 86 -8.29 -3.25 -1.94
C MET A 86 -8.33 -2.89 -0.45
N LYS A 87 -8.54 -1.61 -0.14
CA LYS A 87 -8.63 -1.10 1.23
C LYS A 87 -9.82 -1.71 1.96
N GLU A 88 -10.99 -1.74 1.33
CA GLU A 88 -12.23 -2.26 1.89
C GLU A 88 -12.18 -3.78 2.06
N THR A 89 -11.56 -4.48 1.11
CA THR A 89 -11.30 -5.92 1.23
C THR A 89 -10.39 -6.21 2.43
N ALA A 90 -9.31 -5.46 2.59
CA ALA A 90 -8.39 -5.61 3.72
C ALA A 90 -9.10 -5.30 5.06
N ALA A 91 -9.87 -4.21 5.13
CA ALA A 91 -10.62 -3.83 6.32
C ALA A 91 -11.62 -4.92 6.73
N LEU A 92 -12.38 -5.46 5.77
CA LEU A 92 -13.35 -6.52 6.04
C LEU A 92 -12.67 -7.83 6.45
N CYS A 93 -11.50 -8.17 5.88
CA CYS A 93 -10.69 -9.30 6.31
C CYS A 93 -10.21 -9.13 7.76
N ILE A 94 -9.82 -7.93 8.17
CA ILE A 94 -9.44 -7.64 9.56
C ILE A 94 -10.64 -7.85 10.50
N ILE A 95 -11.82 -7.36 10.13
CA ILE A 95 -13.05 -7.56 10.90
C ILE A 95 -13.37 -9.07 11.02
N ALA A 96 -13.32 -9.81 9.91
CA ALA A 96 -13.56 -11.25 9.90
C ALA A 96 -12.61 -12.01 10.82
N PHE A 97 -11.32 -11.70 10.75
CA PHE A 97 -10.31 -12.29 11.62
C PHE A 97 -10.55 -11.95 13.09
N ALA A 98 -10.77 -10.68 13.41
CA ALA A 98 -10.99 -10.21 14.76
C ALA A 98 -12.26 -10.82 15.38
N THR A 99 -13.33 -10.96 14.58
CA THR A 99 -14.58 -11.60 15.02
C THR A 99 -14.37 -13.08 15.32
N GLY A 100 -13.65 -13.82 14.45
CA GLY A 100 -13.29 -15.22 14.70
C GLY A 100 -12.50 -15.40 16.00
N MET A 101 -11.51 -14.54 16.22
CA MET A 101 -10.71 -14.54 17.43
C MET A 101 -11.56 -14.20 18.69
N ALA A 102 -12.46 -13.20 18.59
CA ALA A 102 -13.36 -12.80 19.67
C ALA A 102 -14.36 -13.90 20.00
N SER A 103 -14.80 -14.67 19.00
CA SER A 103 -15.69 -15.83 19.16
C SER A 103 -14.98 -17.07 19.73
N GLY A 104 -13.67 -17.03 19.93
CA GLY A 104 -12.91 -18.12 20.54
C GLY A 104 -12.52 -19.24 19.58
N TRP A 105 -12.55 -19.02 18.25
CA TRP A 105 -12.17 -20.02 17.25
C TRP A 105 -10.69 -20.38 17.23
N GLY A 106 -9.84 -19.59 17.85
CA GLY A 106 -8.40 -19.72 17.78
C GLY A 106 -7.81 -19.13 16.49
N PHE A 107 -6.48 -19.01 16.48
CA PHE A 107 -5.76 -18.35 15.38
C PHE A 107 -5.94 -19.05 14.03
N GLU A 108 -5.75 -20.36 14.01
CA GLU A 108 -5.72 -21.14 12.76
C GLU A 108 -7.07 -21.09 12.03
N LEU A 109 -8.16 -21.32 12.75
CA LEU A 109 -9.50 -21.32 12.17
C LEU A 109 -9.92 -19.89 11.74
N SER A 110 -9.61 -18.89 12.54
CA SER A 110 -9.88 -17.48 12.19
C SER A 110 -9.09 -17.05 10.95
N PHE A 111 -7.83 -17.48 10.83
CA PHE A 111 -6.99 -17.20 9.69
C PHE A 111 -7.51 -17.89 8.42
N LEU A 112 -7.86 -19.18 8.52
CA LEU A 112 -8.42 -19.94 7.40
C LEU A 112 -9.74 -19.32 6.92
N PHE A 113 -10.62 -18.95 7.83
CA PHE A 113 -11.88 -18.28 7.52
C PHE A 113 -11.65 -16.95 6.77
N THR A 114 -10.70 -16.16 7.25
CA THR A 114 -10.33 -14.88 6.61
C THR A 114 -9.75 -15.09 5.21
N MET A 115 -8.92 -16.11 5.02
CA MET A 115 -8.38 -16.47 3.70
C MET A 115 -9.48 -16.88 2.71
N VAL A 116 -10.41 -17.72 3.14
CA VAL A 116 -11.55 -18.14 2.30
C VAL A 116 -12.40 -16.92 1.94
N PHE A 117 -12.63 -16.02 2.89
CA PHE A 117 -13.38 -14.80 2.67
C PHE A 117 -12.69 -13.86 1.66
N ALA A 118 -11.38 -13.64 1.81
CA ALA A 118 -10.58 -12.85 0.88
C ALA A 118 -10.59 -13.45 -0.54
N LEU A 119 -10.52 -14.79 -0.63
CA LEU A 119 -10.57 -15.51 -1.89
C LEU A 119 -11.92 -15.32 -2.61
N ILE A 120 -13.02 -15.44 -1.88
CA ILE A 120 -14.39 -15.21 -2.41
C ILE A 120 -14.52 -13.77 -2.91
N ALA A 121 -14.08 -12.78 -2.14
CA ALA A 121 -14.10 -11.39 -2.55
C ALA A 121 -13.25 -11.13 -3.80
N GLY A 122 -12.08 -11.75 -3.91
CA GLY A 122 -11.21 -11.64 -5.08
C GLY A 122 -11.80 -12.33 -6.32
N ILE A 123 -12.29 -13.56 -6.18
CA ILE A 123 -12.89 -14.34 -7.29
C ILE A 123 -14.15 -13.62 -7.81
N SER A 124 -15.01 -13.11 -6.95
CA SER A 124 -16.23 -12.42 -7.38
C SER A 124 -15.93 -11.20 -8.24
N GLN A 125 -14.96 -10.39 -7.82
CA GLN A 125 -14.53 -9.22 -8.59
C GLN A 125 -13.82 -9.62 -9.89
N GLY A 126 -12.90 -10.59 -9.82
CA GLY A 126 -12.17 -11.11 -10.98
C GLY A 126 -13.10 -11.72 -12.02
N ALA A 127 -14.13 -12.47 -11.61
CA ALA A 127 -15.13 -13.04 -12.49
C ALA A 127 -15.96 -11.96 -13.21
N LEU A 128 -16.41 -10.94 -12.49
CA LEU A 128 -17.16 -9.81 -13.08
C LEU A 128 -16.33 -9.05 -14.11
N ILE A 129 -15.04 -8.87 -13.85
CA ILE A 129 -14.12 -8.24 -14.81
C ILE A 129 -13.87 -9.19 -15.99
N GLY A 130 -13.71 -10.48 -15.74
CA GLY A 130 -13.45 -11.49 -16.77
C GLY A 130 -14.58 -11.68 -17.78
N ILE A 131 -15.83 -11.45 -17.38
CA ILE A 131 -16.99 -11.45 -18.29
C ILE A 131 -17.20 -10.10 -19.01
N GLY A 132 -16.25 -9.17 -18.90
CA GLY A 132 -16.26 -7.90 -19.64
C GLY A 132 -16.66 -6.69 -18.79
N GLY A 133 -16.79 -6.81 -17.47
CA GLY A 133 -17.04 -5.68 -16.58
C GLY A 133 -15.88 -4.68 -16.60
N ASN A 134 -16.19 -3.39 -16.59
CA ASN A 134 -15.17 -2.35 -16.47
C ASN A 134 -14.48 -2.46 -15.10
N PRO A 135 -13.14 -2.65 -15.01
CA PRO A 135 -12.44 -2.85 -13.76
C PRO A 135 -12.66 -1.75 -12.72
N ILE A 136 -12.72 -0.49 -13.16
CA ILE A 136 -12.94 0.66 -12.25
C ILE A 136 -14.34 0.59 -11.64
N VAL A 137 -15.35 0.33 -12.45
CA VAL A 137 -16.76 0.28 -12.00
C VAL A 137 -16.97 -0.92 -11.08
N VAL A 138 -16.44 -2.10 -11.46
CA VAL A 138 -16.57 -3.33 -10.67
C VAL A 138 -15.89 -3.17 -9.31
N THR A 139 -14.64 -2.68 -9.28
CA THR A 139 -13.90 -2.55 -8.02
C THR A 139 -14.42 -1.42 -7.14
N LEU A 140 -14.93 -0.34 -7.72
CA LEU A 140 -15.59 0.73 -6.97
C LEU A 140 -16.93 0.26 -6.38
N GLY A 141 -17.73 -0.45 -7.16
CA GLY A 141 -18.97 -1.07 -6.67
C GLY A 141 -18.70 -2.09 -5.56
N ALA A 142 -17.69 -2.95 -5.76
CA ALA A 142 -17.23 -3.89 -4.74
C ALA A 142 -16.77 -3.19 -3.47
N ALA A 143 -16.05 -2.07 -3.58
CA ALA A 143 -15.63 -1.28 -2.42
C ALA A 143 -16.84 -0.82 -1.59
N GLY A 144 -17.90 -0.30 -2.24
CA GLY A 144 -19.13 0.09 -1.56
C GLY A 144 -19.83 -1.08 -0.85
N VAL A 145 -19.93 -2.23 -1.52
CA VAL A 145 -20.53 -3.45 -0.93
C VAL A 145 -19.70 -3.95 0.26
N LEU A 146 -18.38 -4.06 0.11
CA LEU A 146 -17.50 -4.54 1.17
C LEU A 146 -17.47 -3.59 2.38
N TYR A 147 -17.50 -2.27 2.12
CA TYR A 147 -17.64 -1.28 3.19
C TYR A 147 -18.96 -1.45 3.95
N GLY A 148 -20.08 -1.56 3.23
CA GLY A 148 -21.39 -1.77 3.84
C GLY A 148 -21.47 -3.07 4.66
N LEU A 149 -20.91 -4.17 4.13
CA LEU A 149 -20.81 -5.44 4.85
C LEU A 149 -19.94 -5.32 6.11
N GLY A 150 -18.80 -4.61 6.02
CA GLY A 150 -17.95 -4.36 7.17
C GLY A 150 -18.65 -3.56 8.27
N ALA A 151 -19.31 -2.49 7.88
CA ALA A 151 -20.10 -1.65 8.78
C ALA A 151 -21.24 -2.43 9.46
N TYR A 152 -21.97 -3.22 8.68
CA TYR A 152 -23.04 -4.08 9.21
C TYR A 152 -22.51 -5.16 10.16
N TRP A 153 -21.41 -5.83 9.80
CA TRP A 153 -20.84 -6.91 10.60
C TRP A 153 -20.25 -6.44 11.93
N SER A 154 -19.64 -5.28 11.94
CA SER A 154 -19.00 -4.70 13.13
C SER A 154 -19.93 -3.77 13.94
N ASP A 155 -21.19 -3.55 13.52
CA ASP A 155 -22.08 -2.51 14.07
C ASP A 155 -21.42 -1.12 14.10
N ASN A 156 -20.53 -0.83 13.14
CA ASN A 156 -19.65 0.36 13.12
C ASN A 156 -18.75 0.50 14.37
N LEU A 157 -18.52 -0.57 15.10
CA LEU A 157 -17.68 -0.58 16.28
C LEU A 157 -16.32 -1.20 15.98
N VAL A 158 -15.34 -0.87 16.80
CA VAL A 158 -14.02 -1.49 16.73
C VAL A 158 -14.09 -2.89 17.32
N VAL A 159 -13.91 -3.91 16.48
CA VAL A 159 -13.81 -5.30 16.93
C VAL A 159 -12.44 -5.55 17.53
N SER A 160 -12.39 -5.83 18.83
CA SER A 160 -11.15 -6.14 19.53
C SER A 160 -11.27 -7.45 20.31
N TYR A 161 -10.18 -8.22 20.38
CA TYR A 161 -10.10 -9.42 21.22
C TYR A 161 -9.01 -9.25 22.27
N ARG A 162 -9.26 -9.72 23.49
CA ARG A 162 -8.40 -9.51 24.67
C ARG A 162 -7.54 -10.71 25.04
N ARG A 163 -7.64 -11.83 24.33
CA ARG A 163 -6.93 -13.06 24.73
C ARG A 163 -5.58 -13.14 24.05
N PRO A 164 -4.46 -13.40 24.77
CA PRO A 164 -3.17 -13.65 24.17
C PRO A 164 -3.25 -14.96 23.38
N HIS A 165 -3.13 -14.87 22.08
CA HIS A 165 -3.02 -15.99 21.16
C HIS A 165 -1.83 -15.74 20.25
N GLY A 166 -1.19 -16.78 19.73
CA GLY A 166 0.02 -16.72 18.92
C GLY A 166 0.09 -15.69 17.78
N ALA A 167 -1.04 -15.03 17.45
CA ALA A 167 -1.12 -13.91 16.53
C ALA A 167 -0.35 -12.65 16.99
N GLU A 168 -0.20 -12.45 18.29
CA GLU A 168 0.56 -11.31 18.83
C GLU A 168 2.03 -11.35 18.41
N TRP A 169 2.58 -12.55 18.28
CA TRP A 169 3.95 -12.74 17.82
C TRP A 169 4.18 -12.17 16.41
N LEU A 170 3.20 -12.30 15.50
CA LEU A 170 3.27 -11.74 14.15
C LEU A 170 3.12 -10.22 14.15
N GLY A 171 2.16 -9.69 14.93
CA GLY A 171 1.81 -8.27 14.92
C GLY A 171 2.72 -7.38 15.76
N THR A 172 3.11 -7.83 16.95
CA THR A 172 3.87 -7.05 17.93
C THR A 172 5.25 -7.60 18.22
N GLY A 173 5.54 -8.85 17.82
CA GLY A 173 6.83 -9.47 18.00
C GLY A 173 7.93 -8.81 17.18
N SER A 174 9.17 -8.97 17.65
CA SER A 174 10.36 -8.52 16.92
C SER A 174 11.38 -9.66 16.81
N PHE A 175 11.90 -9.86 15.62
CA PHE A 175 12.99 -10.77 15.33
C PHE A 175 14.22 -9.96 14.94
N LEU A 176 15.35 -10.19 15.59
CA LEU A 176 16.60 -9.43 15.39
C LEU A 176 16.42 -7.90 15.51
N GLY A 177 15.47 -7.45 16.35
CA GLY A 177 15.21 -6.03 16.55
C GLY A 177 14.28 -5.38 15.51
N LEU A 178 13.89 -6.10 14.45
CA LEU A 178 12.91 -5.67 13.45
C LEU A 178 11.51 -6.26 13.76
N PRO A 179 10.42 -5.54 13.47
CA PRO A 179 9.07 -6.10 13.58
C PRO A 179 8.91 -7.37 12.74
N ASN A 180 8.27 -8.41 13.27
CA ASN A 180 8.12 -9.70 12.57
C ASN A 180 7.41 -9.55 11.21
N ILE A 181 6.49 -8.61 11.08
CA ILE A 181 5.80 -8.31 9.83
C ILE A 181 6.76 -7.77 8.75
N THR A 182 7.81 -7.07 9.16
CA THR A 182 8.85 -6.59 8.23
C THR A 182 9.71 -7.76 7.75
N VAL A 183 9.99 -8.72 8.64
CA VAL A 183 10.72 -9.94 8.26
C VAL A 183 9.89 -10.80 7.30
N ALA A 184 8.57 -10.84 7.46
CA ALA A 184 7.68 -11.54 6.55
C ALA A 184 7.56 -10.87 5.16
N PHE A 185 7.87 -9.57 5.07
CA PHE A 185 7.85 -8.81 3.81
C PHE A 185 9.12 -8.98 2.98
N ILE A 186 10.28 -9.25 3.62
CA ILE A 186 11.59 -9.44 2.96
C ILE A 186 11.71 -10.86 2.41
#